data_f0d2f50735a52a8d0f3a92b40dbe7ca3
#
_entry.id   f0d2f50735a52a8d0f3a92b40dbe7ca3
#
_cell.length_a   1.000
_cell.length_b   1.000
_cell.length_c   1.000
_cell.angle_alpha   90.00
_cell.angle_beta   90.00
_cell.angle_gamma   90.00
#
_symmetry.space_group_name_H-M   'P 1'
#
loop_
_entity.id
_entity.type
_entity.pdbx_description
1 polymer ?
#
loop_
_entity_poly.entity_id
_entity_poly.type
_entity_poly.pdbx_seq_one_letter_code
_entity_poly.pdbx_strand_id
1 'polypeptide(L)'
;ALMAFAAGFVVRPFGALVFGRLGDMIGRKYTFLATIILMGVATFAVGLLPTYASIGIAAPIILVVLRMLQGLALGGEYGGAATYVAEHAPPGKRGFHTGFIQSTATLGLLLSLLVVLGSRYISGDQFETWGWRLPFLLSIVLLAISTWIRMSMHESPAFVKMKAQGKVSKSPIRESFTSWPNLKVVLTALFSINAGQAVTFYTAQFYVLFFMTQMLKMDPAQANTLLIISVVIGAPFFVFFGWLSDRIGRKPILMLGLLLATVLYFPLFKALSH
;
A
#
# COMPACT_ATOMS: atom_id res chain seq x y z
N ALA A 1 3.87 -19.22 6.60
CA ALA A 1 3.16 -18.15 5.87
C ALA A 1 3.11 -16.84 6.67
N LEU A 2 2.61 -16.83 7.92
CA LEU A 2 2.46 -15.61 8.74
C LEU A 2 3.79 -14.91 9.03
N MET A 3 4.87 -15.63 9.31
CA MET A 3 6.19 -15.03 9.54
C MET A 3 6.73 -14.31 8.29
N ALA A 4 6.56 -14.88 7.10
CA ALA A 4 6.98 -14.22 5.86
C ALA A 4 6.18 -12.95 5.58
N PHE A 5 4.89 -12.94 5.91
CA PHE A 5 4.03 -11.77 5.83
C PHE A 5 4.46 -10.69 6.83
N ALA A 6 4.67 -11.07 8.10
CA ALA A 6 5.12 -10.17 9.15
C ALA A 6 6.48 -9.54 8.83
N ALA A 7 7.44 -10.32 8.32
CA ALA A 7 8.76 -9.82 7.92
C ALA A 7 8.65 -8.67 6.90
N GLY A 8 7.75 -8.81 5.89
CA GLY A 8 7.50 -7.74 4.93
C GLY A 8 6.95 -6.46 5.57
N PHE A 9 6.08 -6.58 6.59
CA PHE A 9 5.55 -5.41 7.30
C PHE A 9 6.58 -4.69 8.15
N VAL A 10 7.41 -5.44 8.89
CA VAL A 10 8.44 -4.87 9.78
C VAL A 10 9.46 -4.03 9.01
N VAL A 11 9.74 -4.38 7.75
CA VAL A 11 10.73 -3.67 6.93
C VAL A 11 10.16 -2.40 6.27
N ARG A 12 8.84 -2.23 6.17
CA ARG A 12 8.20 -1.05 5.52
C ARG A 12 8.66 0.31 6.06
N PRO A 13 8.77 0.54 7.38
CA PRO A 13 9.26 1.82 7.90
C PRO A 13 10.68 2.15 7.42
N PHE A 14 11.55 1.14 7.33
CA PHE A 14 12.91 1.32 6.81
C PHE A 14 12.88 1.67 5.31
N GLY A 15 11.98 1.05 4.54
CA GLY A 15 11.74 1.40 3.15
C GLY A 15 11.29 2.85 2.99
N ALA A 16 10.38 3.32 3.83
CA ALA A 16 9.92 4.70 3.83
C ALA A 16 11.09 5.69 4.09
N LEU A 17 11.98 5.37 5.03
CA LEU A 17 13.15 6.20 5.32
C LEU A 17 14.16 6.20 4.17
N VAL A 18 14.50 5.02 3.63
CA VAL A 18 15.48 4.88 2.54
C VAL A 18 14.99 5.56 1.27
N PHE A 19 13.80 5.19 0.80
CA PHE A 19 13.26 5.72 -0.45
C PHE A 19 12.73 7.14 -0.30
N GLY A 20 12.26 7.55 0.89
CA GLY A 20 11.95 8.93 1.18
C GLY A 20 13.18 9.83 1.03
N ARG A 21 14.30 9.42 1.64
CA ARG A 21 15.59 10.11 1.49
C ARG A 21 16.02 10.20 0.03
N LEU A 22 15.96 9.09 -0.70
CA LEU A 22 16.32 9.08 -2.13
C LEU A 22 15.43 10.04 -2.92
N GLY A 23 14.12 10.04 -2.68
CA GLY A 23 13.18 10.94 -3.35
C GLY A 23 13.45 12.41 -3.09
N ASP A 24 13.92 12.75 -1.89
CA ASP A 24 14.28 14.13 -1.55
C ASP A 24 15.65 14.56 -2.14
N MET A 25 16.56 13.60 -2.36
CA MET A 25 17.90 13.89 -2.87
C MET A 25 18.03 13.82 -4.40
N ILE A 26 17.45 12.80 -5.04
CA ILE A 26 17.63 12.51 -6.47
C ILE A 26 16.38 12.76 -7.31
N GLY A 27 15.22 12.93 -6.67
CA GLY A 27 13.94 13.18 -7.32
C GLY A 27 12.94 12.05 -7.16
N ARG A 28 11.65 12.41 -7.34
CA ARG A 28 10.54 11.49 -7.12
C ARG A 28 10.44 10.42 -8.20
N LYS A 29 10.67 10.80 -9.46
CA LYS A 29 10.62 9.89 -10.62
C LYS A 29 11.56 8.71 -10.48
N TYR A 30 12.83 8.96 -10.16
CA TYR A 30 13.85 7.91 -10.05
C TYR A 30 13.62 6.99 -8.87
N THR A 31 13.16 7.55 -7.75
CA THR A 31 12.81 6.76 -6.57
C THR A 31 11.64 5.83 -6.85
N PHE A 32 10.62 6.30 -7.55
CA PHE A 32 9.52 5.46 -8.01
C PHE A 32 9.95 4.34 -8.94
N LEU A 33 10.84 4.66 -9.86
CA LEU A 33 11.36 3.65 -10.78
C LEU A 33 12.09 2.55 -10.01
N ALA A 34 12.92 2.93 -9.03
CA ALA A 34 13.67 1.99 -8.20
C ALA A 34 12.73 1.10 -7.36
N THR A 35 11.70 1.68 -6.71
CA THR A 35 10.76 0.90 -5.88
C THR A 35 9.95 -0.08 -6.70
N ILE A 36 9.46 0.31 -7.89
CA ILE A 36 8.64 -0.61 -8.70
C ILE A 36 9.46 -1.72 -9.33
N ILE A 37 10.70 -1.44 -9.74
CA ILE A 37 11.61 -2.47 -10.25
C ILE A 37 11.92 -3.46 -9.13
N LEU A 38 12.26 -2.97 -7.92
CA LEU A 38 12.52 -3.84 -6.77
C LEU A 38 11.32 -4.70 -6.42
N MET A 39 10.11 -4.10 -6.36
CA MET A 39 8.86 -4.81 -6.08
C MET A 39 8.57 -5.87 -7.14
N GLY A 40 8.63 -5.47 -8.42
CA GLY A 40 8.27 -6.35 -9.53
C GLY A 40 9.26 -7.51 -9.71
N VAL A 41 10.56 -7.23 -9.61
CA VAL A 41 11.60 -8.28 -9.67
C VAL A 41 11.47 -9.26 -8.50
N ALA A 42 11.28 -8.75 -7.27
CA ALA A 42 11.06 -9.61 -6.11
C ALA A 42 9.78 -10.44 -6.24
N THR A 43 8.71 -9.88 -6.81
CA THR A 43 7.44 -10.61 -7.04
C THR A 43 7.61 -11.69 -8.10
N PHE A 44 8.23 -11.36 -9.23
CA PHE A 44 8.51 -12.32 -10.30
C PHE A 44 9.41 -13.46 -9.80
N ALA A 45 10.44 -13.15 -9.01
CA ALA A 45 11.36 -14.14 -8.42
C ALA A 45 10.66 -15.16 -7.51
N VAL A 46 9.55 -14.77 -6.83
CA VAL A 46 8.73 -15.73 -6.08
C VAL A 46 8.18 -16.81 -7.00
N GLY A 47 7.74 -16.44 -8.22
CA GLY A 47 7.24 -17.41 -9.21
C GLY A 47 8.28 -18.42 -9.70
N LEU A 48 9.56 -18.02 -9.68
CA LEU A 48 10.69 -18.88 -10.06
C LEU A 48 11.25 -19.70 -8.90
N LEU A 49 10.79 -19.47 -7.66
CA LEU A 49 11.34 -20.10 -6.47
C LEU A 49 11.19 -21.63 -6.54
N PRO A 50 12.29 -22.39 -6.39
CA PRO A 50 12.23 -23.85 -6.25
C PRO A 50 11.46 -24.30 -5.02
N THR A 51 10.89 -25.49 -5.07
CA THR A 51 10.13 -26.06 -3.94
C THR A 51 11.03 -26.46 -2.78
N TYR A 52 10.45 -26.62 -1.60
CA TYR A 52 11.16 -27.15 -0.44
C TYR A 52 11.78 -28.53 -0.71
N ALA A 53 11.11 -29.37 -1.52
CA ALA A 53 11.62 -30.67 -1.90
C ALA A 53 12.94 -30.60 -2.71
N SER A 54 13.15 -29.50 -3.45
CA SER A 54 14.33 -29.32 -4.29
C SER A 54 15.53 -28.70 -3.55
N ILE A 55 15.29 -27.67 -2.74
CA ILE A 55 16.37 -26.88 -2.08
C ILE A 55 16.25 -26.80 -0.56
N GLY A 56 15.35 -27.58 0.04
CA GLY A 56 15.19 -27.67 1.49
C GLY A 56 14.91 -26.33 2.15
N ILE A 57 15.58 -26.07 3.26
CA ILE A 57 15.40 -24.87 4.10
C ILE A 57 15.71 -23.55 3.36
N ALA A 58 16.47 -23.60 2.27
CA ALA A 58 16.77 -22.41 1.47
C ALA A 58 15.51 -21.81 0.84
N ALA A 59 14.49 -22.62 0.46
CA ALA A 59 13.25 -22.15 -0.11
C ALA A 59 12.50 -21.14 0.79
N PRO A 60 12.15 -21.45 2.03
CA PRO A 60 11.49 -20.49 2.92
C PRO A 60 12.39 -19.30 3.29
N ILE A 61 13.70 -19.46 3.39
CA ILE A 61 14.62 -18.33 3.65
C ILE A 61 14.58 -17.34 2.49
N ILE A 62 14.71 -17.82 1.25
CA ILE A 62 14.66 -16.96 0.06
C ILE A 62 13.27 -16.29 -0.03
N LEU A 63 12.18 -17.01 0.25
CA LEU A 63 10.84 -16.42 0.26
C LEU A 63 10.72 -15.27 1.27
N VAL A 64 11.25 -15.44 2.49
CA VAL A 64 11.25 -14.38 3.51
C VAL A 64 12.06 -13.19 3.05
N VAL A 65 13.25 -13.39 2.48
CA VAL A 65 14.07 -12.30 1.92
C VAL A 65 13.34 -11.56 0.80
N LEU A 66 12.72 -12.28 -0.14
CA LEU A 66 11.93 -11.65 -1.20
C LEU A 66 10.74 -10.86 -0.63
N ARG A 67 10.06 -11.35 0.41
CA ARG A 67 9.00 -10.62 1.12
C ARG A 67 9.53 -9.36 1.82
N MET A 68 10.72 -9.42 2.39
CA MET A 68 11.36 -8.23 2.97
C MET A 68 11.68 -7.19 1.90
N LEU A 69 12.21 -7.60 0.74
CA LEU A 69 12.47 -6.69 -0.40
C LEU A 69 11.17 -6.05 -0.92
N GLN A 70 10.08 -6.83 -1.04
CA GLN A 70 8.76 -6.31 -1.38
C GLN A 70 8.26 -5.30 -0.33
N GLY A 71 8.43 -5.61 0.96
CA GLY A 71 8.05 -4.72 2.06
C GLY A 71 8.85 -3.41 2.04
N LEU A 72 10.15 -3.48 1.79
CA LEU A 72 11.03 -2.32 1.66
C LEU A 72 10.56 -1.41 0.51
N ALA A 73 10.32 -1.98 -0.67
CA ALA A 73 9.82 -1.25 -1.83
C ALA A 73 8.48 -0.56 -1.56
N LEU A 74 7.51 -1.29 -1.00
CA LEU A 74 6.17 -0.78 -0.68
C LEU A 74 6.22 0.37 0.34
N GLY A 75 7.12 0.30 1.32
CA GLY A 75 7.31 1.37 2.31
C GLY A 75 7.65 2.71 1.65
N GLY A 76 8.48 2.70 0.62
CA GLY A 76 8.84 3.92 -0.14
C GLY A 76 7.79 4.35 -1.15
N GLU A 77 7.06 3.39 -1.71
CA GLU A 77 6.16 3.65 -2.84
C GLU A 77 4.93 4.45 -2.44
N TYR A 78 4.24 4.08 -1.36
CA TYR A 78 3.00 4.73 -0.97
C TYR A 78 3.18 6.22 -0.63
N GLY A 79 4.15 6.55 0.22
CA GLY A 79 4.45 7.94 0.57
C GLY A 79 4.93 8.76 -0.62
N GLY A 80 5.76 8.16 -1.47
CA GLY A 80 6.21 8.76 -2.71
C GLY A 80 5.05 9.05 -3.66
N ALA A 81 4.13 8.09 -3.89
CA ALA A 81 2.96 8.26 -4.75
C ALA A 81 2.06 9.40 -4.25
N ALA A 82 1.78 9.43 -2.94
CA ALA A 82 0.96 10.47 -2.35
C ALA A 82 1.60 11.86 -2.54
N THR A 83 2.91 11.97 -2.32
CA THR A 83 3.66 13.22 -2.52
C THR A 83 3.66 13.62 -3.99
N TYR A 84 3.98 12.70 -4.91
CA TYR A 84 4.01 12.97 -6.35
C TYR A 84 2.66 13.47 -6.87
N VAL A 85 1.57 12.78 -6.54
CA VAL A 85 0.21 13.19 -6.96
C VAL A 85 -0.17 14.53 -6.33
N ALA A 86 0.15 14.76 -5.05
CA ALA A 86 -0.14 16.03 -4.38
C ALA A 86 0.65 17.22 -4.97
N GLU A 87 1.89 16.99 -5.44
CA GLU A 87 2.74 18.00 -6.06
C GLU A 87 2.33 18.35 -7.50
N HIS A 88 1.69 17.39 -8.22
CA HIS A 88 1.15 17.63 -9.58
C HIS A 88 -0.30 18.09 -9.58
N ALA A 89 -1.02 17.90 -8.48
CA ALA A 89 -2.44 18.27 -8.39
C ALA A 89 -2.61 19.80 -8.45
N PRO A 90 -3.63 20.28 -9.17
CA PRO A 90 -3.98 21.71 -9.20
C PRO A 90 -4.23 22.24 -7.77
N PRO A 91 -3.94 23.52 -7.50
CA PRO A 91 -4.29 24.16 -6.24
C PRO A 91 -5.76 23.93 -5.87
N GLY A 92 -6.04 23.56 -4.63
CA GLY A 92 -7.40 23.29 -4.13
C GLY A 92 -8.02 21.95 -4.56
N LYS A 93 -7.30 21.07 -5.29
CA LYS A 93 -7.80 19.74 -5.72
C LYS A 93 -6.91 18.59 -5.29
N ARG A 94 -6.00 18.81 -4.36
CA ARG A 94 -5.05 17.79 -3.90
C ARG A 94 -5.73 16.58 -3.27
N GLY A 95 -6.76 16.80 -2.45
CA GLY A 95 -7.52 15.73 -1.80
C GLY A 95 -8.25 14.84 -2.81
N PHE A 96 -8.89 15.45 -3.81
CA PHE A 96 -9.54 14.75 -4.90
C PHE A 96 -8.57 13.81 -5.63
N HIS A 97 -7.42 14.35 -6.08
CA HIS A 97 -6.44 13.56 -6.82
C HIS A 97 -5.78 12.48 -5.99
N THR A 98 -5.43 12.75 -4.73
CA THR A 98 -4.84 11.74 -3.84
C THR A 98 -5.85 10.67 -3.41
N GLY A 99 -7.14 10.96 -3.42
CA GLY A 99 -8.22 9.99 -3.16
C GLY A 99 -8.22 8.82 -4.13
N PHE A 100 -7.79 9.00 -5.38
CA PHE A 100 -7.67 7.92 -6.35
C PHE A 100 -6.61 6.88 -5.98
N ILE A 101 -5.56 7.25 -5.22
CA ILE A 101 -4.51 6.30 -4.81
C ILE A 101 -5.13 5.13 -4.04
N GLN A 102 -6.03 5.41 -3.10
CA GLN A 102 -6.68 4.35 -2.32
C GLN A 102 -7.70 3.56 -3.14
N SER A 103 -8.41 4.20 -4.06
CA SER A 103 -9.33 3.51 -4.98
C SER A 103 -8.59 2.56 -5.91
N THR A 104 -7.39 2.92 -6.39
CA THR A 104 -6.57 2.03 -7.22
C THR A 104 -6.06 0.82 -6.45
N ALA A 105 -5.83 0.92 -5.14
CA ALA A 105 -5.48 -0.23 -4.30
C ALA A 105 -6.60 -1.29 -4.29
N THR A 106 -7.86 -0.85 -4.22
CA THR A 106 -9.04 -1.73 -4.33
C THR A 106 -9.11 -2.42 -5.71
N LEU A 107 -8.92 -1.67 -6.78
CA LEU A 107 -8.88 -2.23 -8.14
C LEU A 107 -7.74 -3.24 -8.31
N GLY A 108 -6.57 -2.96 -7.72
CA GLY A 108 -5.43 -3.88 -7.70
C GLY A 108 -5.75 -5.20 -7.00
N LEU A 109 -6.46 -5.16 -5.88
CA LEU A 109 -6.93 -6.35 -5.17
C LEU A 109 -7.87 -7.18 -6.05
N LEU A 110 -8.87 -6.55 -6.68
CA LEU A 110 -9.80 -7.23 -7.57
C LEU A 110 -9.09 -7.87 -8.77
N LEU A 111 -8.17 -7.15 -9.40
CA LEU A 111 -7.37 -7.69 -10.50
C LEU A 111 -6.51 -8.89 -10.05
N SER A 112 -5.90 -8.81 -8.87
CA SER A 112 -5.15 -9.91 -8.28
C SER A 112 -6.00 -11.16 -8.09
N LEU A 113 -7.23 -11.00 -7.57
CA LEU A 113 -8.17 -12.11 -7.41
C LEU A 113 -8.55 -12.73 -8.76
N LEU A 114 -8.84 -11.91 -9.78
CA LEU A 114 -9.15 -12.40 -11.14
C LEU A 114 -7.98 -13.19 -11.74
N VAL A 115 -6.74 -12.71 -11.56
CA VAL A 115 -5.54 -13.41 -12.03
C VAL A 115 -5.37 -14.75 -11.30
N VAL A 116 -5.59 -14.81 -9.99
CA VAL A 116 -5.53 -16.06 -9.23
C VAL A 116 -6.62 -17.04 -9.68
N LEU A 117 -7.86 -16.58 -9.87
CA LEU A 117 -8.97 -17.39 -10.35
C LEU A 117 -8.70 -17.92 -11.76
N GLY A 118 -8.23 -17.07 -12.67
CA GLY A 118 -7.82 -17.47 -14.01
C GLY A 118 -6.69 -18.50 -13.99
N SER A 119 -5.72 -18.33 -13.12
CA SER A 119 -4.62 -19.29 -12.96
C SER A 119 -5.11 -20.64 -12.43
N ARG A 120 -6.07 -20.64 -11.49
CA ARG A 120 -6.72 -21.89 -11.02
C ARG A 120 -7.49 -22.57 -12.13
N TYR A 121 -8.25 -21.81 -12.92
CA TYR A 121 -8.99 -22.35 -14.04
C TYR A 121 -8.08 -23.00 -15.10
N ILE A 122 -6.96 -22.36 -15.43
CA ILE A 122 -5.99 -22.85 -16.42
C ILE A 122 -5.25 -24.10 -15.92
N SER A 123 -4.84 -24.12 -14.65
CA SER A 123 -4.02 -25.20 -14.09
C SER A 123 -4.83 -26.36 -13.47
N GLY A 124 -6.15 -26.17 -13.24
CA GLY A 124 -7.02 -27.19 -12.66
C GLY A 124 -6.43 -27.79 -11.37
N ASP A 125 -6.42 -29.11 -11.28
CA ASP A 125 -5.90 -29.86 -10.11
C ASP A 125 -4.39 -29.64 -9.88
N GLN A 126 -3.67 -29.12 -10.86
CA GLN A 126 -2.24 -28.86 -10.76
C GLN A 126 -1.93 -27.47 -10.20
N PHE A 127 -2.93 -26.73 -9.73
CA PHE A 127 -2.70 -25.40 -9.16
C PHE A 127 -1.71 -25.41 -7.98
N GLU A 128 -1.79 -26.38 -7.09
CA GLU A 128 -0.91 -26.51 -5.92
C GLU A 128 0.52 -26.92 -6.27
N THR A 129 0.73 -27.60 -7.39
CA THR A 129 2.05 -28.06 -7.83
C THR A 129 2.82 -26.98 -8.59
N TRP A 130 2.22 -26.40 -9.62
CA TRP A 130 2.87 -25.37 -10.45
C TRP A 130 2.01 -24.13 -10.73
N GLY A 131 0.67 -24.28 -10.77
CA GLY A 131 -0.24 -23.22 -11.20
C GLY A 131 -0.18 -21.96 -10.35
N TRP A 132 0.16 -22.07 -9.06
CA TRP A 132 0.35 -20.95 -8.16
C TRP A 132 1.49 -20.00 -8.59
N ARG A 133 2.39 -20.44 -9.46
CA ARG A 133 3.48 -19.61 -10.02
C ARG A 133 2.96 -18.62 -11.06
N LEU A 134 1.89 -18.95 -11.78
CA LEU A 134 1.37 -18.12 -12.88
C LEU A 134 1.10 -16.67 -12.47
N PRO A 135 0.41 -16.36 -11.37
CA PRO A 135 0.20 -14.97 -10.94
C PRO A 135 1.50 -14.20 -10.74
N PHE A 136 2.52 -14.85 -10.18
CA PHE A 136 3.82 -14.23 -9.95
C PHE A 136 4.61 -14.02 -11.25
N LEU A 137 4.57 -14.98 -12.17
CA LEU A 137 5.23 -14.86 -13.48
C LEU A 137 4.56 -13.80 -14.36
N LEU A 138 3.23 -13.70 -14.34
CA LEU A 138 2.48 -12.66 -15.03
C LEU A 138 2.81 -11.25 -14.51
N SER A 139 3.33 -11.12 -13.28
CA SER A 139 3.76 -9.82 -12.75
C SER A 139 4.84 -9.14 -13.59
N ILE A 140 5.60 -9.88 -14.42
CA ILE A 140 6.60 -9.30 -15.33
C ILE A 140 5.95 -8.37 -16.37
N VAL A 141 4.74 -8.69 -16.84
CA VAL A 141 3.99 -7.86 -17.79
C VAL A 141 3.59 -6.54 -17.11
N LEU A 142 3.08 -6.61 -15.88
CA LEU A 142 2.73 -5.43 -15.09
C LEU A 142 3.97 -4.60 -14.75
N LEU A 143 5.10 -5.24 -14.44
CA LEU A 143 6.36 -4.56 -14.21
C LEU A 143 6.83 -3.81 -15.48
N ALA A 144 6.77 -4.44 -16.65
CA ALA A 144 7.16 -3.81 -17.91
C ALA A 144 6.27 -2.59 -18.22
N ILE A 145 4.95 -2.72 -18.11
CA ILE A 145 3.99 -1.63 -18.33
C ILE A 145 4.23 -0.50 -17.33
N SER A 146 4.34 -0.82 -16.05
CA SER A 146 4.56 0.18 -14.99
C SER A 146 5.91 0.91 -15.16
N THR A 147 6.95 0.19 -15.53
CA THR A 147 8.26 0.77 -15.80
C THR A 147 8.19 1.72 -16.99
N TRP A 148 7.53 1.30 -18.08
CA TRP A 148 7.33 2.16 -19.26
C TRP A 148 6.57 3.45 -18.94
N ILE A 149 5.46 3.34 -18.20
CA ILE A 149 4.69 4.52 -17.75
C ILE A 149 5.58 5.45 -16.91
N ARG A 150 6.33 4.91 -15.94
CA ARG A 150 7.17 5.72 -15.05
C ARG A 150 8.38 6.36 -15.78
N MET A 151 8.90 5.71 -16.79
CA MET A 151 9.93 6.33 -17.65
C MET A 151 9.39 7.53 -18.40
N SER A 152 8.12 7.50 -18.81
CA SER A 152 7.44 8.60 -19.51
C SER A 152 6.98 9.74 -18.57
N MET A 153 6.98 9.53 -17.25
CA MET A 153 6.61 10.57 -16.28
C MET A 153 7.65 11.67 -16.21
N HIS A 154 7.19 12.89 -15.92
CA HIS A 154 8.05 14.06 -15.65
C HIS A 154 8.39 14.12 -14.17
N GLU A 155 9.50 14.77 -13.83
CA GLU A 155 9.85 15.03 -12.42
C GLU A 155 8.88 16.04 -11.81
N SER A 156 8.68 15.95 -10.49
CA SER A 156 7.79 16.85 -9.75
C SER A 156 8.16 18.32 -9.96
N PRO A 157 7.18 19.18 -10.30
CA PRO A 157 7.40 20.62 -10.45
C PRO A 157 8.00 21.26 -9.17
N ALA A 158 7.58 20.79 -7.99
CA ALA A 158 8.10 21.26 -6.72
C ALA A 158 9.58 20.90 -6.57
N PHE A 159 9.96 19.68 -6.91
CA PHE A 159 11.35 19.23 -6.84
C PHE A 159 12.25 19.97 -7.84
N VAL A 160 11.79 20.17 -9.07
CA VAL A 160 12.51 20.94 -10.10
C VAL A 160 12.77 22.36 -9.62
N LYS A 161 11.76 23.01 -9.03
CA LYS A 161 11.89 24.37 -8.46
C LYS A 161 12.88 24.41 -7.29
N MET A 162 12.81 23.46 -6.36
CA MET A 162 13.77 23.38 -5.25
C MET A 162 15.19 23.17 -5.75
N LYS A 163 15.37 22.30 -6.73
CA LYS A 163 16.69 22.03 -7.34
C LYS A 163 17.27 23.28 -8.02
N ALA A 164 16.45 24.02 -8.79
CA ALA A 164 16.86 25.25 -9.43
C ALA A 164 17.25 26.36 -8.40
N GLN A 165 16.63 26.35 -7.21
CA GLN A 165 16.94 27.27 -6.13
C GLN A 165 18.11 26.82 -5.21
N GLY A 166 18.72 25.67 -5.49
CA GLY A 166 19.79 25.12 -4.63
C GLY A 166 19.29 24.68 -3.23
N LYS A 167 17.97 24.50 -3.03
CA LYS A 167 17.35 24.18 -1.75
C LYS A 167 17.13 22.68 -1.52
N VAL A 168 17.74 21.83 -2.31
CA VAL A 168 17.67 20.38 -2.12
C VAL A 168 18.45 20.01 -0.85
N SER A 169 17.79 19.28 0.05
CA SER A 169 18.44 18.84 1.31
C SER A 169 19.57 17.84 1.01
N LYS A 170 20.70 18.00 1.68
CA LYS A 170 21.81 17.04 1.67
C LYS A 170 21.66 15.93 2.70
N SER A 171 20.82 16.13 3.71
CA SER A 171 20.63 15.21 4.83
C SER A 171 19.19 15.17 5.33
N PRO A 172 18.20 14.75 4.49
CA PRO A 172 16.77 14.86 4.80
C PRO A 172 16.38 14.16 6.12
N ILE A 173 16.92 12.95 6.37
CA ILE A 173 16.65 12.21 7.60
C ILE A 173 17.13 12.99 8.83
N ARG A 174 18.37 13.47 8.80
CA ARG A 174 18.90 14.24 9.92
C ARG A 174 18.08 15.49 10.17
N GLU A 175 17.74 16.24 9.14
CA GLU A 175 16.91 17.45 9.25
C GLU A 175 15.51 17.14 9.81
N SER A 176 14.92 16.01 9.45
CA SER A 176 13.60 15.60 9.94
C SER A 176 13.59 15.24 11.43
N PHE A 177 14.67 14.60 11.93
CA PHE A 177 14.70 14.06 13.28
C PHE A 177 15.50 14.89 14.29
N THR A 178 16.43 15.76 13.88
CA THR A 178 17.24 16.59 14.80
C THR A 178 16.67 17.98 15.00
N SER A 179 15.87 18.51 14.07
CA SER A 179 15.21 19.80 14.20
C SER A 179 13.85 19.63 14.90
N TRP A 180 13.68 20.25 16.08
CA TRP A 180 12.41 20.14 16.82
C TRP A 180 11.17 20.53 16.03
N PRO A 181 11.14 21.62 15.24
CA PRO A 181 9.98 21.93 14.39
C PRO A 181 9.61 20.80 13.42
N ASN A 182 10.60 20.18 12.78
CA ASN A 182 10.39 19.09 11.84
C ASN A 182 9.97 17.79 12.56
N LEU A 183 10.66 17.45 13.66
CA LEU A 183 10.32 16.30 14.48
C LEU A 183 8.89 16.38 15.02
N LYS A 184 8.45 17.55 15.46
CA LYS A 184 7.06 17.77 15.88
C LYS A 184 6.06 17.44 14.78
N VAL A 185 6.34 17.84 13.53
CA VAL A 185 5.49 17.50 12.38
C VAL A 185 5.47 16.00 12.13
N VAL A 186 6.64 15.34 12.16
CA VAL A 186 6.75 13.88 12.01
C VAL A 186 5.96 13.15 13.08
N LEU A 187 6.13 13.50 14.35
CA LEU A 187 5.43 12.87 15.47
C LEU A 187 3.91 13.12 15.39
N THR A 188 3.50 14.35 15.05
CA THR A 188 2.09 14.66 14.87
C THR A 188 1.47 13.85 13.73
N ALA A 189 2.13 13.76 12.57
CA ALA A 189 1.66 12.97 11.46
C ALA A 189 1.57 11.47 11.83
N LEU A 190 2.58 10.95 12.51
CA LEU A 190 2.65 9.54 12.88
C LEU A 190 1.56 9.15 13.89
N PHE A 191 1.47 9.86 15.01
CA PHE A 191 0.61 9.48 16.13
C PHE A 191 -0.81 10.02 16.02
N SER A 192 -1.00 11.23 15.48
CA SER A 192 -2.35 11.83 15.40
C SER A 192 -3.12 11.43 14.15
N ILE A 193 -2.44 11.21 13.03
CA ILE A 193 -3.09 10.95 11.75
C ILE A 193 -2.97 9.47 11.37
N ASN A 194 -1.72 9.00 11.20
CA ASN A 194 -1.48 7.66 10.66
C ASN A 194 -1.89 6.55 11.63
N ALA A 195 -1.64 6.69 12.94
CA ALA A 195 -2.00 5.67 13.92
C ALA A 195 -3.52 5.49 13.99
N GLY A 196 -4.30 6.58 14.10
CA GLY A 196 -5.77 6.53 14.13
C GLY A 196 -6.35 5.94 12.85
N GLN A 197 -5.87 6.39 11.69
CA GLN A 197 -6.30 5.87 10.40
C GLN A 197 -5.95 4.39 10.24
N ALA A 198 -4.75 3.97 10.63
CA ALA A 198 -4.32 2.58 10.52
C ALA A 198 -5.21 1.67 11.38
N VAL A 199 -5.47 2.01 12.65
CA VAL A 199 -6.37 1.25 13.51
C VAL A 199 -7.75 1.12 12.89
N THR A 200 -8.33 2.23 12.43
CA THR A 200 -9.65 2.24 11.79
C THR A 200 -9.68 1.34 10.55
N PHE A 201 -8.70 1.47 9.65
CA PHE A 201 -8.63 0.71 8.41
C PHE A 201 -8.46 -0.80 8.67
N TYR A 202 -7.50 -1.18 9.52
CA TYR A 202 -7.25 -2.60 9.82
C TYR A 202 -8.40 -3.24 10.59
N THR A 203 -9.09 -2.50 11.47
CA THR A 203 -10.29 -2.98 12.15
C THR A 203 -11.41 -3.22 11.15
N ALA A 204 -11.68 -2.29 10.25
CA ALA A 204 -12.75 -2.40 9.27
C ALA A 204 -12.54 -3.52 8.23
N GLN A 205 -11.31 -3.90 7.94
CA GLN A 205 -11.04 -4.91 6.91
C GLN A 205 -10.59 -6.25 7.49
N PHE A 206 -9.56 -6.26 8.32
CA PHE A 206 -8.97 -7.51 8.80
C PHE A 206 -9.67 -8.05 10.05
N TYR A 207 -9.97 -7.17 11.01
CA TYR A 207 -10.63 -7.62 12.23
C TYR A 207 -12.08 -8.02 11.98
N VAL A 208 -12.81 -7.32 11.10
CA VAL A 208 -14.17 -7.73 10.68
C VAL A 208 -14.16 -9.11 10.04
N LEU A 209 -13.21 -9.40 9.14
CA LEU A 209 -13.07 -10.71 8.53
C LEU A 209 -12.77 -11.80 9.56
N PHE A 210 -11.85 -11.52 10.48
CA PHE A 210 -11.54 -12.41 11.61
C PHE A 210 -12.78 -12.65 12.48
N PHE A 211 -13.52 -11.60 12.82
CA PHE A 211 -14.75 -11.66 13.62
C PHE A 211 -15.80 -12.54 12.94
N MET A 212 -16.11 -12.31 11.67
CA MET A 212 -17.07 -13.12 10.91
C MET A 212 -16.66 -14.59 10.85
N THR A 213 -15.40 -14.90 10.57
CA THR A 213 -14.95 -16.29 10.37
C THR A 213 -14.68 -17.04 11.68
N GLN A 214 -14.08 -16.41 12.67
CA GLN A 214 -13.66 -17.07 13.90
C GLN A 214 -14.71 -16.98 15.03
N MET A 215 -15.38 -15.85 15.16
CA MET A 215 -16.37 -15.64 16.23
C MET A 215 -17.78 -16.02 15.78
N LEU A 216 -18.25 -15.55 14.63
CA LEU A 216 -19.58 -15.89 14.11
C LEU A 216 -19.60 -17.23 13.36
N LYS A 217 -18.45 -17.88 13.15
CA LYS A 217 -18.32 -19.16 12.42
C LYS A 217 -18.95 -19.13 11.02
N MET A 218 -19.01 -17.95 10.41
CA MET A 218 -19.50 -17.77 9.05
C MET A 218 -18.58 -18.49 8.06
N ASP A 219 -19.17 -19.01 6.99
CA ASP A 219 -18.38 -19.61 5.91
C ASP A 219 -17.36 -18.62 5.34
N PRO A 220 -16.08 -19.00 5.22
CA PRO A 220 -15.03 -18.09 4.74
C PRO A 220 -15.30 -17.52 3.34
N ALA A 221 -15.97 -18.24 2.45
CA ALA A 221 -16.30 -17.75 1.12
C ALA A 221 -17.37 -16.64 1.20
N GLN A 222 -18.38 -16.79 2.05
CA GLN A 222 -19.39 -15.77 2.29
C GLN A 222 -18.79 -14.53 2.95
N ALA A 223 -17.96 -14.70 3.99
CA ALA A 223 -17.29 -13.59 4.69
C ALA A 223 -16.39 -12.78 3.72
N ASN A 224 -15.59 -13.46 2.89
CA ASN A 224 -14.78 -12.80 1.87
C ASN A 224 -15.63 -12.08 0.82
N THR A 225 -16.75 -12.65 0.40
CA THR A 225 -17.67 -12.02 -0.57
C THR A 225 -18.24 -10.72 0.00
N LEU A 226 -18.71 -10.72 1.25
CA LEU A 226 -19.21 -9.53 1.93
C LEU A 226 -18.12 -8.45 2.05
N LEU A 227 -16.89 -8.85 2.39
CA LEU A 227 -15.76 -7.94 2.45
C LEU A 227 -15.46 -7.31 1.09
N ILE A 228 -15.42 -8.10 0.01
CA ILE A 228 -15.20 -7.60 -1.35
C ILE A 228 -16.28 -6.59 -1.73
N ILE A 229 -17.55 -6.92 -1.51
CA ILE A 229 -18.68 -6.01 -1.80
C ILE A 229 -18.53 -4.70 -1.02
N SER A 230 -18.20 -4.76 0.27
CA SER A 230 -18.03 -3.56 1.10
C SER A 230 -16.87 -2.68 0.62
N VAL A 231 -15.76 -3.29 0.21
CA VAL A 231 -14.58 -2.57 -0.31
C VAL A 231 -14.87 -1.93 -1.68
N VAL A 232 -15.61 -2.63 -2.56
CA VAL A 232 -16.03 -2.08 -3.86
C VAL A 232 -16.98 -0.89 -3.69
N ILE A 233 -17.97 -1.01 -2.80
CA ILE A 233 -18.90 0.09 -2.47
C ILE A 233 -18.13 1.26 -1.82
N GLY A 234 -17.14 0.95 -0.98
CA GLY A 234 -16.32 1.94 -0.28
C GLY A 234 -15.36 2.71 -1.18
N ALA A 235 -14.90 2.12 -2.29
CA ALA A 235 -13.87 2.72 -3.15
C ALA A 235 -14.20 4.13 -3.67
N PRO A 236 -15.41 4.44 -4.16
CA PRO A 236 -15.78 5.80 -4.58
C PRO A 236 -15.73 6.83 -3.47
N PHE A 237 -15.97 6.43 -2.22
CA PHE A 237 -15.98 7.34 -1.07
C PHE A 237 -14.58 7.88 -0.76
N PHE A 238 -13.50 7.19 -1.11
CA PHE A 238 -12.14 7.76 -0.98
C PHE A 238 -11.99 9.02 -1.83
N VAL A 239 -12.49 8.98 -3.06
CA VAL A 239 -12.45 10.13 -3.98
C VAL A 239 -13.43 11.21 -3.51
N PHE A 240 -14.65 10.83 -3.11
CA PHE A 240 -15.66 11.76 -2.59
C PHE A 240 -15.18 12.53 -1.36
N PHE A 241 -14.67 11.84 -0.33
CA PHE A 241 -14.15 12.51 0.86
C PHE A 241 -12.84 13.25 0.61
N GLY A 242 -12.03 12.78 -0.35
CA GLY A 242 -10.89 13.53 -0.86
C GLY A 242 -11.31 14.90 -1.44
N TRP A 243 -12.30 14.90 -2.33
CA TRP A 243 -12.88 16.11 -2.88
C TRP A 243 -13.54 17.00 -1.81
N LEU A 244 -14.31 16.42 -0.90
CA LEU A 244 -14.94 17.15 0.19
C LEU A 244 -13.90 17.82 1.09
N SER A 245 -12.77 17.13 1.36
CA SER A 245 -11.67 17.66 2.16
C SER A 245 -10.97 18.87 1.52
N ASP A 246 -11.01 19.00 0.21
CA ASP A 246 -10.50 20.18 -0.50
C ASP A 246 -11.39 21.42 -0.29
N ARG A 247 -12.68 21.23 0.04
CA ARG A 247 -13.65 22.31 0.26
C ARG A 247 -13.76 22.75 1.72
N ILE A 248 -13.91 21.80 2.64
CA ILE A 248 -14.16 22.08 4.06
C ILE A 248 -12.91 21.89 4.95
N GLY A 249 -11.78 21.50 4.35
CA GLY A 249 -10.53 21.23 5.05
C GLY A 249 -10.34 19.76 5.40
N ARG A 250 -9.08 19.39 5.61
CA ARG A 250 -8.70 17.99 5.87
C ARG A 250 -8.95 17.56 7.30
N LYS A 251 -8.69 18.48 8.26
CA LYS A 251 -8.84 18.21 9.69
C LYS A 251 -10.28 17.83 10.07
N PRO A 252 -11.33 18.55 9.65
CA PRO A 252 -12.73 18.18 9.96
C PRO A 252 -13.10 16.78 9.44
N ILE A 253 -12.69 16.43 8.20
CA ILE A 253 -12.99 15.12 7.62
C ILE A 253 -12.31 13.99 8.40
N LEU A 254 -11.02 14.15 8.74
CA LEU A 254 -10.28 13.16 9.53
C LEU A 254 -10.89 13.00 10.94
N MET A 255 -11.18 14.10 11.62
CA MET A 255 -11.76 14.07 12.95
C MET A 255 -13.15 13.42 12.96
N LEU A 256 -13.99 13.75 11.96
CA LEU A 256 -15.32 13.13 11.82
C LEU A 256 -15.20 11.62 11.57
N GLY A 257 -14.29 11.20 10.68
CA GLY A 257 -14.07 9.78 10.38
C GLY A 257 -13.62 8.98 11.60
N LEU A 258 -12.66 9.51 12.38
CA LEU A 258 -12.18 8.86 13.60
C LEU A 258 -13.27 8.85 14.70
N LEU A 259 -14.04 9.93 14.84
CA LEU A 259 -15.14 9.99 15.78
C LEU A 259 -16.22 8.96 15.44
N LEU A 260 -16.64 8.90 14.17
CA LEU A 260 -17.61 7.91 13.70
C LEU A 260 -17.12 6.48 13.92
N ALA A 261 -15.86 6.19 13.63
CA ALA A 261 -15.28 4.87 13.90
C ALA A 261 -15.34 4.52 15.39
N THR A 262 -14.96 5.44 16.26
CA THR A 262 -14.98 5.24 17.72
C THR A 262 -16.39 4.97 18.25
N VAL A 263 -17.39 5.68 17.74
CA VAL A 263 -18.79 5.56 18.21
C VAL A 263 -19.49 4.36 17.59
N LEU A 264 -19.23 4.09 16.28
CA LEU A 264 -20.04 3.13 15.54
C LEU A 264 -19.47 1.71 15.56
N TYR A 265 -18.18 1.50 15.78
CA TYR A 265 -17.63 0.13 15.73
C TYR A 265 -18.30 -0.80 16.74
N PHE A 266 -18.46 -0.39 18.00
CA PHE A 266 -19.10 -1.23 19.00
C PHE A 266 -20.55 -1.63 18.64
N PRO A 267 -21.46 -0.70 18.30
CA PRO A 267 -22.82 -1.08 17.90
C PRO A 267 -22.85 -1.88 16.58
N LEU A 268 -21.96 -1.61 15.62
CA LEU A 268 -21.90 -2.38 14.38
C LEU A 268 -21.45 -3.82 14.62
N PHE A 269 -20.41 -4.06 15.42
CA PHE A 269 -20.00 -5.42 15.79
C PHE A 269 -21.09 -6.16 16.57
N LYS A 270 -21.82 -5.46 17.44
CA LYS A 270 -22.97 -6.02 18.14
C LYS A 270 -24.09 -6.39 17.16
N ALA A 271 -24.38 -5.56 16.18
CA ALA A 271 -25.38 -5.85 15.14
C ALA A 271 -25.00 -7.02 14.24
N LEU A 272 -23.70 -7.21 13.97
CA LEU A 272 -23.21 -8.36 13.21
C LEU A 272 -23.33 -9.69 13.97
N SER A 273 -23.47 -9.65 15.29
CA SER A 273 -23.58 -10.85 16.15
C SER A 273 -25.03 -11.33 16.35
N HIS A 274 -26.02 -10.61 15.84
CA HIS A 274 -27.45 -10.96 15.81
C HIS A 274 -27.90 -11.36 14.42
#